data_fa5e59671f27ec8e15c58aefefb005d1
#
_entry.id   fa5e59671f27ec8e15c58aefefb005d1
#
_cell.length_a   1.000
_cell.length_b   1.000
_cell.length_c   1.000
_cell.angle_alpha   90.00
_cell.angle_beta   90.00
_cell.angle_gamma   90.00
#
_symmetry.space_group_name_H-M   'P 1'
#
loop_
_entity.id
_entity.type
_entity.pdbx_description
1 polymer ?
#
loop_
_entity_poly.entity_id
_entity_poly.type
_entity_poly.pdbx_seq_one_letter_code
_entity_poly.pdbx_strand_id
1 'polypeptide(L)'
;MKNVERELTVLVLQGGGALGAYQAGAYEALAEAGYEPDWVAGISIGAINGALIAGNRPEHRAARLREFWEKVSSGLQASFPFLDDAVRPFFNEASASFAASFGIPGFFAPRIPPAPFQKNGTPEAISYYDTAPLARTLADLVDFEWLNSQGPRLSVGAVDVKLGNFKYFDSAERPLDARHIMASGALPPAFAPVEIDGCHYWDGGIVSNTPLNHLLAETPRVGTLAFQVDLFSSRGPLPAIRSSCCSTNPL
;
A
#
# COMPACT_ATOMS: atom_id res chain seq x y z
N MET A 1 -21.94 -37.65 2.35
CA MET A 1 -21.68 -36.29 2.87
C MET A 1 -20.97 -35.57 1.73
N LYS A 2 -21.61 -34.53 1.14
CA LYS A 2 -20.94 -33.69 0.16
C LYS A 2 -19.83 -32.93 0.92
N ASN A 3 -18.57 -33.08 0.50
CA ASN A 3 -17.51 -32.17 0.92
C ASN A 3 -17.99 -30.77 0.48
N VAL A 4 -18.39 -29.93 1.42
CA VAL A 4 -18.51 -28.51 1.18
C VAL A 4 -17.08 -28.02 1.09
N GLU A 5 -16.55 -27.88 -0.14
CA GLU A 5 -15.28 -27.21 -0.35
C GLU A 5 -15.44 -25.80 0.26
N ARG A 6 -14.59 -25.48 1.22
CA ARG A 6 -14.55 -24.16 1.84
C ARG A 6 -14.27 -23.14 0.74
N GLU A 7 -15.12 -22.12 0.63
CA GLU A 7 -14.88 -21.00 -0.26
C GLU A 7 -13.59 -20.28 0.13
N LEU A 8 -12.78 -19.94 -0.87
CA LEU A 8 -11.57 -19.14 -0.68
C LEU A 8 -11.97 -17.69 -0.43
N THR A 9 -11.56 -17.12 0.69
CA THR A 9 -11.78 -15.70 0.99
C THR A 9 -10.59 -14.88 0.50
N VAL A 10 -10.83 -13.92 -0.39
CA VAL A 10 -9.80 -13.06 -0.98
C VAL A 10 -10.06 -11.60 -0.65
N LEU A 11 -9.03 -10.89 -0.24
CA LEU A 11 -9.06 -9.45 0.01
C LEU A 11 -8.23 -8.72 -1.05
N VAL A 12 -8.87 -7.85 -1.82
CA VAL A 12 -8.25 -7.05 -2.90
C VAL A 12 -8.13 -5.61 -2.43
N LEU A 13 -6.91 -5.09 -2.33
CA LEU A 13 -6.59 -3.79 -1.75
C LEU A 13 -6.00 -2.85 -2.82
N GLN A 14 -6.77 -1.81 -3.17
CA GLN A 14 -6.34 -0.79 -4.13
C GLN A 14 -5.22 0.08 -3.56
N GLY A 15 -4.36 0.63 -4.44
CA GLY A 15 -3.40 1.68 -4.09
C GLY A 15 -4.10 3.03 -3.86
N GLY A 16 -3.55 3.87 -2.98
CA GLY A 16 -4.18 5.16 -2.68
C GLY A 16 -3.53 6.00 -1.57
N GLY A 17 -2.28 5.71 -1.22
CA GLY A 17 -1.53 6.49 -0.22
C GLY A 17 -2.24 6.57 1.13
N ALA A 18 -2.45 7.77 1.65
CA ALA A 18 -3.06 8.00 2.96
C ALA A 18 -4.49 7.45 3.09
N LEU A 19 -5.23 7.31 1.97
CA LEU A 19 -6.58 6.73 1.98
C LEU A 19 -6.56 5.24 2.39
N GLY A 20 -5.41 4.58 2.35
CA GLY A 20 -5.24 3.21 2.83
C GLY A 20 -5.61 2.99 4.30
N ALA A 21 -5.72 4.04 5.11
CA ALA A 21 -6.26 3.95 6.47
C ALA A 21 -7.69 3.38 6.49
N TYR A 22 -8.50 3.68 5.46
CA TYR A 22 -9.82 3.09 5.29
C TYR A 22 -9.78 1.56 5.16
N GLN A 23 -8.78 1.02 4.48
CA GLN A 23 -8.61 -0.42 4.31
C GLN A 23 -8.36 -1.13 5.65
N ALA A 24 -7.67 -0.47 6.59
CA ALA A 24 -7.45 -1.02 7.92
C ALA A 24 -8.78 -1.21 8.67
N GLY A 25 -9.67 -0.20 8.65
CA GLY A 25 -11.01 -0.31 9.24
C GLY A 25 -11.90 -1.32 8.52
N ALA A 26 -11.82 -1.37 7.18
CA ALA A 26 -12.55 -2.36 6.40
C ALA A 26 -12.11 -3.80 6.74
N TYR A 27 -10.81 -4.05 6.88
CA TYR A 27 -10.30 -5.35 7.33
C TYR A 27 -10.79 -5.69 8.74
N GLU A 28 -10.71 -4.74 9.69
CA GLU A 28 -11.16 -4.96 11.07
C GLU A 28 -12.64 -5.40 11.11
N ALA A 29 -13.51 -4.71 10.36
CA ALA A 29 -14.93 -5.07 10.27
C ALA A 29 -15.16 -6.46 9.63
N LEU A 30 -14.36 -6.83 8.61
CA LEU A 30 -14.43 -8.15 7.98
C LEU A 30 -14.00 -9.24 8.96
N ALA A 31 -12.91 -9.03 9.69
CA ALA A 31 -12.41 -9.96 10.70
C ALA A 31 -13.41 -10.17 11.84
N GLU A 32 -14.03 -9.09 12.35
CA GLU A 32 -15.12 -9.15 13.35
C GLU A 32 -16.34 -9.92 12.84
N ALA A 33 -16.63 -9.84 11.54
CA ALA A 33 -17.69 -10.62 10.90
C ALA A 33 -17.29 -12.07 10.57
N GLY A 34 -16.06 -12.48 10.91
CA GLY A 34 -15.54 -13.84 10.70
C GLY A 34 -14.98 -14.11 9.29
N TYR A 35 -14.73 -13.08 8.49
CA TYR A 35 -14.12 -13.20 7.16
C TYR A 35 -12.61 -12.96 7.24
N GLU A 36 -11.87 -14.01 7.58
CA GLU A 36 -10.40 -13.97 7.51
C GLU A 36 -9.93 -14.33 6.09
N PRO A 37 -9.02 -13.56 5.49
CA PRO A 37 -8.56 -13.85 4.14
C PRO A 37 -7.61 -15.04 4.09
N ASP A 38 -7.80 -15.89 3.07
CA ASP A 38 -6.86 -16.94 2.66
C ASP A 38 -5.81 -16.36 1.68
N TRP A 39 -6.17 -15.28 0.98
CA TRP A 39 -5.32 -14.60 0.02
C TRP A 39 -5.58 -13.09 0.06
N VAL A 40 -4.49 -12.32 0.10
CA VAL A 40 -4.51 -10.86 0.02
C VAL A 40 -3.75 -10.42 -1.23
N ALA A 41 -4.37 -9.59 -2.06
CA ALA A 41 -3.72 -8.98 -3.22
C ALA A 41 -3.75 -7.46 -3.07
N GLY A 42 -2.59 -6.80 -3.16
CA GLY A 42 -2.49 -5.36 -2.90
C GLY A 42 -1.51 -4.63 -3.82
N ILE A 43 -1.79 -3.34 -4.04
CA ILE A 43 -0.93 -2.42 -4.79
C ILE A 43 -0.62 -1.22 -3.90
N SER A 44 0.66 -0.76 -3.94
CA SER A 44 1.08 0.44 -3.22
C SER A 44 0.76 0.34 -1.71
N ILE A 45 -0.02 1.27 -1.17
CA ILE A 45 -0.47 1.20 0.24
C ILE A 45 -1.28 -0.08 0.52
N GLY A 46 -2.00 -0.60 -0.48
CA GLY A 46 -2.70 -1.88 -0.38
C GLY A 46 -1.74 -3.05 -0.21
N ALA A 47 -0.53 -3.00 -0.80
CA ALA A 47 0.52 -3.99 -0.57
C ALA A 47 1.08 -3.92 0.86
N ILE A 48 1.23 -2.71 1.41
CA ILE A 48 1.66 -2.50 2.80
C ILE A 48 0.62 -3.04 3.78
N ASN A 49 -0.66 -2.66 3.63
CA ASN A 49 -1.74 -3.20 4.45
C ASN A 49 -1.84 -4.73 4.29
N GLY A 50 -1.70 -5.23 3.05
CA GLY A 50 -1.69 -6.65 2.76
C GLY A 50 -0.57 -7.41 3.48
N ALA A 51 0.64 -6.84 3.53
CA ALA A 51 1.76 -7.41 4.25
C ALA A 51 1.53 -7.44 5.77
N LEU A 52 0.93 -6.38 6.32
CA LEU A 52 0.55 -6.33 7.75
C LEU A 52 -0.52 -7.38 8.10
N ILE A 53 -1.45 -7.65 7.20
CA ILE A 53 -2.47 -8.69 7.36
C ILE A 53 -1.84 -10.09 7.21
N ALA A 54 -1.15 -10.34 6.10
CA ALA A 54 -0.62 -11.67 5.79
C ALA A 54 0.57 -12.06 6.67
N GLY A 55 1.39 -11.10 7.08
CA GLY A 55 2.58 -11.30 7.91
C GLY A 55 2.30 -11.26 9.41
N ASN A 56 1.05 -11.43 9.83
CA ASN A 56 0.73 -11.52 11.25
C ASN A 56 -0.33 -12.59 11.52
N ARG A 57 -0.33 -13.12 12.74
CA ARG A 57 -1.37 -14.05 13.19
C ARG A 57 -2.71 -13.31 13.27
N PRO A 58 -3.86 -13.98 13.04
CA PRO A 58 -5.18 -13.33 12.99
C PRO A 58 -5.44 -12.41 14.19
N GLU A 59 -5.10 -12.85 15.39
CA GLU A 59 -5.31 -12.10 16.64
C GLU A 59 -4.50 -10.79 16.75
N HIS A 60 -3.48 -10.61 15.89
CA HIS A 60 -2.61 -9.44 15.92
C HIS A 60 -2.78 -8.50 14.72
N ARG A 61 -3.45 -8.93 13.64
CA ARG A 61 -3.57 -8.20 12.38
C ARG A 61 -4.14 -6.80 12.53
N ALA A 62 -5.29 -6.68 13.17
CA ALA A 62 -5.94 -5.39 13.41
C ALA A 62 -5.07 -4.45 14.27
N ALA A 63 -4.42 -4.98 15.31
CA ALA A 63 -3.51 -4.22 16.16
C ALA A 63 -2.29 -3.71 15.38
N ARG A 64 -1.68 -4.54 14.51
CA ARG A 64 -0.55 -4.15 13.67
C ARG A 64 -0.91 -3.13 12.60
N LEU A 65 -2.08 -3.24 12.00
CA LEU A 65 -2.60 -2.21 11.09
C LEU A 65 -2.78 -0.88 11.82
N ARG A 66 -3.39 -0.90 13.01
CA ARG A 66 -3.57 0.31 13.84
C ARG A 66 -2.24 0.93 14.23
N GLU A 67 -1.28 0.13 14.70
CA GLU A 67 0.08 0.58 15.07
C GLU A 67 0.79 1.25 13.88
N PHE A 68 0.71 0.66 12.69
CA PHE A 68 1.27 1.26 11.47
C PHE A 68 0.63 2.63 11.20
N TRP A 69 -0.70 2.71 11.18
CA TRP A 69 -1.40 3.94 10.85
C TRP A 69 -1.22 5.02 11.90
N GLU A 70 -1.15 4.68 13.18
CA GLU A 70 -0.80 5.62 14.25
C GLU A 70 0.63 6.16 14.06
N LYS A 71 1.60 5.29 13.78
CA LYS A 71 3.00 5.67 13.55
C LYS A 71 3.15 6.63 12.38
N VAL A 72 2.52 6.35 11.24
CA VAL A 72 2.64 7.20 10.04
C VAL A 72 1.75 8.46 10.10
N SER A 73 0.78 8.51 11.01
CA SER A 73 -0.08 9.67 11.22
C SER A 73 0.40 10.58 12.35
N SER A 74 1.29 10.13 13.23
CA SER A 74 1.70 10.82 14.47
C SER A 74 2.40 12.17 14.25
N GLY A 75 2.88 12.45 13.04
CA GLY A 75 3.44 13.77 12.69
C GLY A 75 2.38 14.86 12.42
N LEU A 76 1.10 14.49 12.32
CA LEU A 76 0.02 15.37 11.85
C LEU A 76 -1.24 15.32 12.74
N GLN A 77 -1.17 14.69 13.91
CA GLN A 77 -2.30 14.65 14.86
C GLN A 77 -2.49 15.98 15.60
N ALA A 78 -2.89 17.01 14.87
CA ALA A 78 -3.80 17.98 15.41
C ALA A 78 -5.22 17.47 15.11
N SER A 79 -5.69 16.52 15.90
CA SER A 79 -7.10 16.11 15.87
C SER A 79 -7.93 17.28 16.36
N PHE A 80 -8.41 18.08 15.42
CA PHE A 80 -9.45 19.08 15.70
C PHE A 80 -10.80 18.49 15.26
N PRO A 81 -11.53 17.79 16.15
CA PRO A 81 -12.78 17.12 15.78
C PRO A 81 -13.92 18.09 15.41
N PHE A 82 -13.69 19.41 15.50
CA PHE A 82 -14.69 20.47 15.28
C PHE A 82 -14.29 21.48 14.19
N LEU A 83 -13.41 21.12 13.24
CA LEU A 83 -13.11 22.03 12.14
C LEU A 83 -14.28 22.06 11.15
N ASP A 84 -14.79 23.28 10.93
CA ASP A 84 -15.78 23.61 9.91
C ASP A 84 -15.27 23.14 8.51
N ASP A 85 -16.16 22.62 7.68
CA ASP A 85 -15.85 22.15 6.32
C ASP A 85 -15.14 23.20 5.45
N ALA A 86 -15.34 24.49 5.76
CA ALA A 86 -14.67 25.59 5.09
C ALA A 86 -13.16 25.70 5.39
N VAL A 87 -12.70 25.20 6.53
CA VAL A 87 -11.30 25.30 6.99
C VAL A 87 -10.52 24.03 6.72
N ARG A 88 -11.22 22.91 6.57
CA ARG A 88 -10.65 21.57 6.31
C ARG A 88 -9.70 21.52 5.10
N PRO A 89 -10.01 22.13 3.92
CA PRO A 89 -9.09 22.13 2.77
C PRO A 89 -7.76 22.80 3.08
N PHE A 90 -7.77 23.92 3.81
CA PHE A 90 -6.55 24.64 4.20
C PHE A 90 -5.65 23.79 5.13
N PHE A 91 -6.23 23.09 6.09
CA PHE A 91 -5.49 22.18 6.96
C PHE A 91 -4.94 20.97 6.21
N ASN A 92 -5.70 20.42 5.26
CA ASN A 92 -5.23 19.32 4.42
C ASN A 92 -4.05 19.74 3.55
N GLU A 93 -4.08 20.93 2.96
CA GLU A 93 -2.99 21.48 2.15
C GLU A 93 -1.76 21.80 3.01
N ALA A 94 -1.94 22.37 4.18
CA ALA A 94 -0.86 22.62 5.14
C ALA A 94 -0.22 21.30 5.62
N SER A 95 -1.03 20.29 5.93
CA SER A 95 -0.57 18.95 6.32
C SER A 95 0.19 18.25 5.19
N ALA A 96 -0.30 18.32 3.96
CA ALA A 96 0.37 17.77 2.79
C ALA A 96 1.71 18.48 2.54
N SER A 97 1.76 19.82 2.67
CA SER A 97 2.98 20.61 2.52
C SER A 97 3.99 20.31 3.63
N PHE A 98 3.53 20.09 4.86
CA PHE A 98 4.37 19.67 5.98
C PHE A 98 4.97 18.27 5.72
N ALA A 99 4.14 17.29 5.34
CA ALA A 99 4.61 15.94 4.99
C ALA A 99 5.61 15.95 3.83
N ALA A 100 5.38 16.78 2.82
CA ALA A 100 6.30 16.96 1.69
C ALA A 100 7.65 17.57 2.13
N SER A 101 7.63 18.48 3.11
CA SER A 101 8.83 19.18 3.57
C SER A 101 9.64 18.40 4.59
N PHE A 102 8.99 17.68 5.49
CA PHE A 102 9.63 17.02 6.65
C PHE A 102 9.58 15.50 6.59
N GLY A 103 8.83 14.94 5.64
CA GLY A 103 8.59 13.48 5.56
C GLY A 103 7.47 13.02 6.48
N ILE A 104 7.30 11.70 6.52
CA ILE A 104 6.32 11.01 7.38
C ILE A 104 7.08 10.03 8.28
N PRO A 105 7.01 10.18 9.61
CA PRO A 105 7.66 9.27 10.54
C PRO A 105 7.31 7.81 10.25
N GLY A 106 8.32 6.94 10.20
CA GLY A 106 8.11 5.52 9.92
C GLY A 106 7.77 5.18 8.47
N PHE A 107 7.69 6.17 7.57
CA PHE A 107 7.38 5.92 6.15
C PHE A 107 8.48 6.46 5.24
N PHE A 108 8.72 7.78 5.20
CA PHE A 108 9.76 8.39 4.40
C PHE A 108 10.31 9.67 5.02
N ALA A 109 11.56 10.01 4.66
CA ALA A 109 12.21 11.25 5.06
C ALA A 109 12.73 12.01 3.82
N PRO A 110 12.87 13.34 3.88
CA PRO A 110 13.54 14.09 2.84
C PRO A 110 14.95 13.57 2.63
N ARG A 111 15.39 13.46 1.39
CA ARG A 111 16.73 13.00 1.04
C ARG A 111 17.77 14.06 1.35
N ILE A 112 18.84 13.68 2.03
CA ILE A 112 19.98 14.55 2.35
C ILE A 112 21.27 13.86 1.91
N PRO A 113 22.05 14.47 0.97
CA PRO A 113 21.73 15.68 0.21
C PRO A 113 20.55 15.48 -0.75
N PRO A 114 19.82 16.54 -1.15
CA PRO A 114 18.71 16.47 -2.10
C PRO A 114 19.12 15.88 -3.45
N ALA A 115 18.17 15.33 -4.19
CA ALA A 115 18.37 14.62 -5.47
C ALA A 115 19.31 15.33 -6.47
N PRO A 116 19.25 16.67 -6.71
CA PRO A 116 20.15 17.34 -7.63
C PRO A 116 21.63 17.32 -7.25
N PHE A 117 21.93 17.04 -5.97
CA PHE A 117 23.29 16.95 -5.44
C PHE A 117 23.79 15.50 -5.28
N GLN A 118 22.97 14.54 -5.71
CA GLN A 118 23.34 13.13 -5.72
C GLN A 118 24.12 12.79 -7.00
N LYS A 119 24.82 11.66 -6.98
CA LYS A 119 25.60 11.21 -8.14
C LYS A 119 24.66 10.79 -9.27
N ASN A 120 24.86 11.36 -10.46
CA ASN A 120 24.09 11.01 -11.64
C ASN A 120 24.10 9.50 -11.92
N GLY A 121 22.93 8.97 -12.29
CA GLY A 121 22.75 7.54 -12.59
C GLY A 121 22.49 6.67 -11.37
N THR A 122 22.36 7.24 -10.18
CA THR A 122 21.93 6.51 -9.00
C THR A 122 20.43 6.68 -8.72
N PRO A 123 19.77 5.71 -8.06
CA PRO A 123 18.36 5.83 -7.68
C PRO A 123 18.08 7.07 -6.81
N GLU A 124 19.06 7.51 -6.01
CA GLU A 124 18.96 8.69 -5.17
C GLU A 124 18.85 9.99 -5.97
N ALA A 125 19.47 10.04 -7.15
CA ALA A 125 19.44 11.23 -8.02
C ALA A 125 18.08 11.47 -8.68
N ILE A 126 17.19 10.47 -8.68
CA ILE A 126 15.88 10.51 -9.33
C ILE A 126 14.71 10.43 -8.35
N SER A 127 14.95 10.63 -7.05
CA SER A 127 13.91 10.54 -6.02
C SER A 127 14.07 11.63 -4.95
N TYR A 128 12.94 12.16 -4.48
CA TYR A 128 12.94 13.23 -3.47
C TYR A 128 13.11 12.71 -2.04
N TYR A 129 12.66 11.50 -1.77
CA TYR A 129 12.59 10.94 -0.43
C TYR A 129 13.35 9.63 -0.29
N ASP A 130 13.83 9.38 0.93
CA ASP A 130 14.40 8.13 1.37
C ASP A 130 13.31 7.30 2.09
N THR A 131 13.13 6.06 1.67
CA THR A 131 12.15 5.11 2.24
C THR A 131 12.77 4.12 3.23
N ALA A 132 14.01 4.33 3.67
CA ALA A 132 14.62 3.52 4.73
C ALA A 132 13.78 3.48 6.03
N PRO A 133 13.03 4.55 6.42
CA PRO A 133 12.09 4.46 7.54
C PRO A 133 11.00 3.40 7.34
N LEU A 134 10.44 3.27 6.13
CA LEU A 134 9.45 2.24 5.81
C LEU A 134 10.02 0.83 5.91
N ALA A 135 11.25 0.63 5.42
CA ALA A 135 11.92 -0.68 5.54
C ALA A 135 12.00 -1.15 6.99
N ARG A 136 12.36 -0.24 7.91
CA ARG A 136 12.40 -0.53 9.35
C ARG A 136 11.01 -0.82 9.91
N THR A 137 10.02 0.00 9.57
CA THR A 137 8.64 -0.19 10.01
C THR A 137 8.07 -1.53 9.55
N LEU A 138 8.34 -1.94 8.31
CA LEU A 138 7.93 -3.26 7.82
C LEU A 138 8.66 -4.39 8.55
N ALA A 139 9.95 -4.24 8.85
CA ALA A 139 10.69 -5.24 9.62
C ALA A 139 10.19 -5.38 11.07
N ASP A 140 9.71 -4.28 11.66
CA ASP A 140 9.17 -4.27 13.03
C ASP A 140 7.75 -4.86 13.11
N LEU A 141 6.92 -4.64 12.07
CA LEU A 141 5.48 -4.91 12.12
C LEU A 141 5.03 -6.15 11.32
N VAL A 142 5.88 -6.68 10.43
CA VAL A 142 5.59 -7.83 9.57
C VAL A 142 6.52 -8.99 9.92
N ASP A 143 5.95 -10.11 10.32
CA ASP A 143 6.68 -11.38 10.45
C ASP A 143 6.77 -12.04 9.07
N PHE A 144 7.89 -11.82 8.37
CA PHE A 144 8.14 -12.37 7.04
C PHE A 144 8.35 -13.90 7.07
N GLU A 145 8.74 -14.49 8.19
CA GLU A 145 8.81 -15.95 8.33
C GLU A 145 7.40 -16.55 8.36
N TRP A 146 6.51 -15.96 9.17
CA TRP A 146 5.10 -16.33 9.21
C TRP A 146 4.43 -16.15 7.82
N LEU A 147 4.63 -14.99 7.17
CA LEU A 147 4.08 -14.67 5.86
C LEU A 147 4.43 -15.74 4.83
N ASN A 148 5.69 -16.18 4.82
CA ASN A 148 6.20 -17.13 3.83
C ASN A 148 5.97 -18.61 4.16
N SER A 149 5.41 -18.92 5.34
CA SER A 149 5.26 -20.31 5.78
C SER A 149 3.84 -20.70 6.18
N GLN A 150 3.11 -19.80 6.85
CA GLN A 150 1.81 -20.10 7.48
C GLN A 150 0.76 -19.00 7.26
N GLY A 151 1.19 -17.82 6.81
CA GLY A 151 0.30 -16.68 6.56
C GLY A 151 -0.60 -16.91 5.35
N PRO A 152 -1.63 -16.08 5.18
CA PRO A 152 -2.38 -16.00 3.93
C PRO A 152 -1.44 -15.75 2.75
N ARG A 153 -1.79 -16.27 1.57
CA ARG A 153 -1.10 -15.91 0.32
C ARG A 153 -1.11 -14.39 0.15
N LEU A 154 0.05 -13.82 -0.19
CA LEU A 154 0.17 -12.40 -0.49
C LEU A 154 0.70 -12.20 -1.90
N SER A 155 -0.05 -11.43 -2.71
CA SER A 155 0.40 -10.98 -4.04
C SER A 155 0.52 -9.47 -4.04
N VAL A 156 1.69 -8.95 -4.44
CA VAL A 156 1.93 -7.51 -4.56
C VAL A 156 2.40 -7.16 -5.97
N GLY A 157 1.81 -6.13 -6.57
CA GLY A 157 2.11 -5.73 -7.93
C GLY A 157 3.09 -4.56 -8.01
N ALA A 158 4.03 -4.64 -8.95
CA ALA A 158 4.99 -3.58 -9.25
C ALA A 158 5.26 -3.50 -10.76
N VAL A 159 5.89 -2.42 -11.22
CA VAL A 159 6.23 -2.20 -12.64
C VAL A 159 7.73 -2.26 -12.81
N ASP A 160 8.20 -3.11 -13.72
CA ASP A 160 9.60 -3.13 -14.16
C ASP A 160 9.95 -1.81 -14.86
N VAL A 161 10.89 -1.06 -14.29
CA VAL A 161 11.25 0.29 -14.78
C VAL A 161 11.83 0.25 -16.18
N LYS A 162 12.56 -0.80 -16.53
CA LYS A 162 13.26 -0.93 -17.82
C LYS A 162 12.34 -1.40 -18.93
N LEU A 163 11.42 -2.29 -18.63
CA LEU A 163 10.55 -2.94 -19.62
C LEU A 163 9.15 -2.33 -19.65
N GLY A 164 8.72 -1.64 -18.59
CA GLY A 164 7.35 -1.15 -18.44
C GLY A 164 6.33 -2.26 -18.16
N ASN A 165 6.78 -3.50 -17.97
CA ASN A 165 5.91 -4.64 -17.73
C ASN A 165 5.44 -4.68 -16.28
N PHE A 166 4.16 -4.98 -16.10
CA PHE A 166 3.61 -5.26 -14.78
C PHE A 166 4.02 -6.65 -14.30
N LYS A 167 4.41 -6.75 -13.03
CA LYS A 167 4.79 -8.01 -12.40
C LYS A 167 4.13 -8.15 -11.03
N TYR A 168 3.60 -9.34 -10.76
CA TYR A 168 3.22 -9.72 -9.41
C TYR A 168 4.37 -10.48 -8.74
N PHE A 169 4.62 -10.14 -7.48
CA PHE A 169 5.41 -10.93 -6.55
C PHE A 169 4.43 -11.64 -5.62
N ASP A 170 4.52 -12.95 -5.54
CA ASP A 170 3.53 -13.80 -4.90
C ASP A 170 4.18 -14.76 -3.92
N SER A 171 3.66 -14.82 -2.68
CA SER A 171 4.23 -15.68 -1.63
C SER A 171 4.04 -17.19 -1.91
N ALA A 172 3.09 -17.56 -2.78
CA ALA A 172 2.93 -18.93 -3.21
C ALA A 172 4.00 -19.37 -4.23
N GLU A 173 4.66 -18.42 -4.91
CA GLU A 173 5.69 -18.70 -5.92
C GLU A 173 7.12 -18.56 -5.39
N ARG A 174 7.30 -17.63 -4.45
CA ARG A 174 8.62 -17.29 -3.90
C ARG A 174 8.51 -16.62 -2.53
N PRO A 175 9.52 -16.72 -1.67
CA PRO A 175 9.57 -15.94 -0.44
C PRO A 175 9.56 -14.44 -0.74
N LEU A 176 8.71 -13.70 -0.02
CA LEU A 176 8.64 -12.25 -0.06
C LEU A 176 9.41 -11.65 1.12
N ASP A 177 9.93 -10.45 0.91
CA ASP A 177 10.56 -9.62 1.93
C ASP A 177 10.10 -8.16 1.80
N ALA A 178 10.59 -7.28 2.67
CA ALA A 178 10.22 -5.87 2.69
C ALA A 178 10.45 -5.17 1.34
N ARG A 179 11.45 -5.59 0.55
CA ARG A 179 11.75 -4.97 -0.75
C ARG A 179 10.61 -5.15 -1.74
N HIS A 180 9.94 -6.31 -1.74
CA HIS A 180 8.79 -6.58 -2.61
C HIS A 180 7.63 -5.65 -2.30
N ILE A 181 7.35 -5.42 -1.01
CA ILE A 181 6.32 -4.51 -0.54
C ILE A 181 6.67 -3.06 -0.90
N MET A 182 7.93 -2.66 -0.65
CA MET A 182 8.43 -1.33 -0.96
C MET A 182 8.42 -1.05 -2.47
N ALA A 183 8.72 -2.04 -3.31
CA ALA A 183 8.66 -1.91 -4.77
C ALA A 183 7.26 -1.56 -5.24
N SER A 184 6.24 -2.23 -4.66
CA SER A 184 4.83 -1.93 -4.95
C SER A 184 4.41 -0.51 -4.55
N GLY A 185 5.08 0.11 -3.58
CA GLY A 185 4.80 1.47 -3.09
C GLY A 185 5.82 2.53 -3.56
N ALA A 186 6.75 2.19 -4.43
CA ALA A 186 7.81 3.10 -4.90
C ALA A 186 7.32 4.03 -6.02
N LEU A 187 6.46 5.01 -5.69
CA LEU A 187 5.87 5.93 -6.67
C LEU A 187 6.85 7.02 -7.11
N PRO A 188 7.25 7.08 -8.40
CA PRO A 188 8.11 8.15 -8.92
C PRO A 188 7.34 9.49 -9.03
N PRO A 189 8.03 10.63 -8.94
CA PRO A 189 9.43 10.82 -8.60
C PRO A 189 9.67 10.90 -7.08
N ALA A 190 8.65 10.64 -6.26
CA ALA A 190 8.77 10.72 -4.80
C ALA A 190 9.80 9.72 -4.27
N PHE A 191 9.69 8.47 -4.70
CA PHE A 191 10.51 7.36 -4.19
C PHE A 191 11.40 6.76 -5.28
N ALA A 192 12.58 6.32 -4.86
CA ALA A 192 13.52 5.60 -5.72
C ALA A 192 12.96 4.25 -6.14
N PRO A 193 13.31 3.74 -7.33
CA PRO A 193 12.98 2.37 -7.69
C PRO A 193 13.69 1.39 -6.75
N VAL A 194 13.03 0.28 -6.46
CA VAL A 194 13.56 -0.78 -5.60
C VAL A 194 14.17 -1.88 -6.47
N GLU A 195 15.41 -2.27 -6.17
CA GLU A 195 16.08 -3.37 -6.86
C GLU A 195 15.69 -4.73 -6.25
N ILE A 196 15.24 -5.64 -7.11
CA ILE A 196 14.95 -7.04 -6.77
C ILE A 196 15.54 -7.91 -7.90
N ASP A 197 16.44 -8.82 -7.55
CA ASP A 197 17.07 -9.76 -8.49
C ASP A 197 17.71 -9.07 -9.72
N GLY A 198 18.35 -7.91 -9.54
CA GLY A 198 18.99 -7.15 -10.62
C GLY A 198 18.04 -6.34 -11.51
N CYS A 199 16.73 -6.36 -11.23
CA CYS A 199 15.72 -5.53 -11.89
C CYS A 199 15.24 -4.43 -10.94
N HIS A 200 14.88 -3.27 -11.51
CA HIS A 200 14.37 -2.14 -10.77
C HIS A 200 12.86 -2.00 -10.94
N TYR A 201 12.15 -1.78 -9.84
CA TYR A 201 10.69 -1.73 -9.83
C TYR A 201 10.17 -0.44 -9.22
N TRP A 202 9.13 0.09 -9.83
CA TRP A 202 8.30 1.18 -9.33
C TRP A 202 6.90 0.70 -8.94
N ASP A 203 6.14 1.62 -8.32
CA ASP A 203 4.77 1.39 -7.87
C ASP A 203 3.88 0.80 -8.97
N GLY A 204 3.18 -0.29 -8.61
CA GLY A 204 2.25 -0.95 -9.52
C GLY A 204 1.10 -0.06 -9.96
N GLY A 205 0.70 0.92 -9.15
CA GLY A 205 -0.37 1.86 -9.46
C GLY A 205 -0.15 2.72 -10.71
N ILE A 206 1.10 2.79 -11.22
CA ILE A 206 1.41 3.47 -12.50
C ILE A 206 0.69 2.78 -13.66
N VAL A 207 0.53 1.45 -13.63
CA VAL A 207 -0.07 0.65 -14.71
C VAL A 207 -1.41 0.06 -14.30
N SER A 208 -1.51 -0.52 -13.10
CA SER A 208 -2.74 -1.14 -12.60
C SER A 208 -2.84 -0.96 -11.09
N ASN A 209 -3.85 -0.22 -10.66
CA ASN A 209 -3.99 0.16 -9.25
C ASN A 209 -4.87 -0.79 -8.41
N THR A 210 -5.60 -1.71 -9.05
CA THR A 210 -6.47 -2.68 -8.38
C THR A 210 -6.16 -4.09 -8.91
N PRO A 211 -5.68 -5.03 -8.08
CA PRO A 211 -5.20 -6.33 -8.53
C PRO A 211 -6.30 -7.39 -8.78
N LEU A 212 -7.54 -6.98 -9.08
CA LEU A 212 -8.66 -7.90 -9.31
C LEU A 212 -8.42 -8.84 -10.50
N ASN A 213 -7.82 -8.33 -11.59
CA ASN A 213 -7.56 -9.15 -12.79
C ASN A 213 -6.57 -10.29 -12.49
N HIS A 214 -5.63 -10.09 -11.54
CA HIS A 214 -4.72 -11.14 -11.12
C HIS A 214 -5.48 -12.30 -10.45
N LEU A 215 -6.41 -11.97 -9.54
CA LEU A 215 -7.28 -12.97 -8.94
C LEU A 215 -8.11 -13.72 -9.98
N LEU A 216 -8.71 -13.01 -10.93
CA LEU A 216 -9.60 -13.60 -11.93
C LEU A 216 -8.87 -14.48 -12.96
N ALA A 217 -7.56 -14.30 -13.11
CA ALA A 217 -6.72 -15.10 -14.01
C ALA A 217 -6.30 -16.46 -13.41
N GLU A 218 -6.43 -16.64 -12.09
CA GLU A 218 -6.05 -17.90 -11.41
C GLU A 218 -6.92 -19.08 -11.84
N THR A 219 -6.26 -20.23 -12.03
CA THR A 219 -6.88 -21.52 -12.36
C THR A 219 -6.20 -22.65 -11.57
N PRO A 220 -6.94 -23.69 -11.11
CA PRO A 220 -8.38 -23.89 -11.23
C PRO A 220 -9.20 -22.92 -10.37
N ARG A 221 -10.38 -22.54 -10.83
CA ARG A 221 -11.30 -21.70 -10.08
C ARG A 221 -12.00 -22.52 -9.00
N VAL A 222 -11.74 -22.22 -7.76
CA VAL A 222 -12.51 -22.70 -6.61
C VAL A 222 -13.60 -21.69 -6.28
N GLY A 223 -14.62 -22.07 -5.52
CA GLY A 223 -15.60 -21.12 -4.97
C GLY A 223 -14.84 -20.02 -4.24
N THR A 224 -15.00 -18.77 -4.66
CA THR A 224 -14.23 -17.64 -4.14
C THR A 224 -15.15 -16.51 -3.75
N LEU A 225 -14.99 -16.04 -2.52
CA LEU A 225 -15.58 -14.81 -2.02
C LEU A 225 -14.51 -13.73 -2.02
N ALA A 226 -14.65 -12.74 -2.89
CA ALA A 226 -13.68 -11.65 -3.01
C ALA A 226 -14.27 -10.35 -2.43
N PHE A 227 -13.54 -9.76 -1.48
CA PHE A 227 -13.80 -8.41 -0.97
C PHE A 227 -12.81 -7.45 -1.62
N GLN A 228 -13.32 -6.50 -2.40
CA GLN A 228 -12.51 -5.46 -3.03
C GLN A 228 -12.72 -4.16 -2.27
N VAL A 229 -11.62 -3.56 -1.79
CA VAL A 229 -11.62 -2.27 -1.10
C VAL A 229 -11.00 -1.22 -2.01
N ASP A 230 -11.85 -0.47 -2.69
CA ASP A 230 -11.46 0.65 -3.54
C ASP A 230 -11.34 1.93 -2.72
N LEU A 231 -10.33 2.74 -3.04
CA LEU A 231 -10.02 4.00 -2.37
C LEU A 231 -10.42 5.23 -3.20
N PHE A 232 -10.63 5.04 -4.49
CA PHE A 232 -11.01 6.10 -5.41
C PHE A 232 -12.32 5.76 -6.12
N SER A 233 -13.19 6.76 -6.25
CA SER A 233 -14.36 6.64 -7.12
C SER A 233 -13.93 6.53 -8.58
N SER A 234 -14.50 5.58 -9.32
CA SER A 234 -14.32 5.48 -10.77
C SER A 234 -15.08 6.57 -11.55
N ARG A 235 -15.90 7.37 -10.88
CA ARG A 235 -16.72 8.44 -11.45
C ARG A 235 -16.37 9.76 -10.76
N GLY A 236 -16.14 10.80 -11.56
CA GLY A 236 -15.88 12.16 -11.08
C GLY A 236 -16.01 13.16 -12.23
N PRO A 237 -16.24 14.45 -11.94
CA PRO A 237 -16.18 15.49 -12.95
C PRO A 237 -14.76 15.64 -13.49
N LEU A 238 -14.63 16.13 -14.72
CA LEU A 238 -13.32 16.53 -15.24
C LEU A 238 -12.77 17.66 -14.35
N PRO A 239 -11.47 17.62 -13.99
CA PRO A 239 -10.84 18.68 -13.24
C PRO A 239 -10.96 20.03 -13.97
N ALA A 240 -11.58 21.02 -13.33
CA ALA A 240 -11.78 22.34 -13.93
C ALA A 240 -10.55 23.26 -13.75
N ILE A 241 -9.71 23.00 -12.73
CA ILE A 241 -8.50 23.76 -12.42
C ILE A 241 -7.39 22.79 -11.95
N ARG A 242 -6.14 23.26 -11.99
CA ARG A 242 -4.98 22.44 -11.60
C ARG A 242 -5.09 21.82 -10.20
N SER A 243 -5.63 22.57 -9.24
CA SER A 243 -5.82 22.10 -7.87
C SER A 243 -6.87 20.99 -7.73
N SER A 244 -7.82 20.87 -8.68
CA SER A 244 -8.84 19.82 -8.65
C SER A 244 -8.35 18.48 -9.23
N CYS A 245 -7.18 18.45 -9.89
CA CYS A 245 -6.58 17.19 -10.35
C CYS A 245 -6.12 16.31 -9.17
N CYS A 246 -5.84 16.90 -8.00
CA CYS A 246 -5.36 16.20 -6.80
C CYS A 246 -6.42 16.09 -5.70
N SER A 247 -7.59 16.72 -5.89
CA SER A 247 -8.68 16.62 -4.94
C SER A 247 -9.57 15.43 -5.30
N THR A 248 -9.42 14.34 -4.57
CA THR A 248 -10.50 13.35 -4.49
C THR A 248 -11.66 14.04 -3.78
N ASN A 249 -12.78 14.26 -4.47
CA ASN A 249 -14.01 14.68 -3.78
C ASN A 249 -14.33 13.62 -2.72
N PRO A 250 -14.37 13.97 -1.44
CA PRO A 250 -14.94 13.06 -0.45
C PRO A 250 -16.44 12.92 -0.77
N LEU A 251 -16.92 11.70 -0.76
CA LEU A 251 -18.34 11.39 -0.66
C LEU A 251 -18.87 11.90 0.65
#